data_04a1995689b5dabf3a04f2b38fe34c82
#
_entry.id   04a1995689b5dabf3a04f2b38fe34c82
#
_cell.length_a   1.000
_cell.length_b   1.000
_cell.length_c   1.000
_cell.angle_alpha   90.00
_cell.angle_beta   90.00
_cell.angle_gamma   90.00
#
_symmetry.space_group_name_H-M   'P 1'
#
loop_
_entity.id
_entity.type
_entity.pdbx_description
1 polymer ?
#
loop_
_entity_poly.entity_id
_entity_poly.type
_entity_poly.pdbx_seq_one_letter_code
_entity_poly.pdbx_strand_id
1 'polypeptide(L)'
;QRKQILTELMDDKAYVPMKAKELAILLNIPKSQREDLMEVLDALVAEGRIGVSKKGKYGKAETFSVNGIFSGHPKGFGFVTVEGMDRDVFIPEDRTGQALNGDRVQIVMENEGREGRRAEGTVIRVLEHANQEVIGYYQKNKGFGFVIPDNQKIAADVFIPEGKDMGAVTGHKVVARLTDFGGKSKKPEGEIVEILGHINDAGTDILSIVRAYGLPEEFPEEVMEQAGLAPDEVYVPETPTARGYGAEYGLDDLQSHPEWGGDLAGRLDLRSLQTVTID
;
A
#
# COMPACT_ATOMS: atom_id res chain seq x y z
N GLN A 1 -4.90 15.87 32.88
CA GLN A 1 -3.92 16.75 33.52
C GLN A 1 -2.56 16.07 33.73
N ARG A 2 -2.47 14.88 34.40
CA ARG A 2 -1.20 14.15 34.61
C ARG A 2 -0.49 13.76 33.30
N LYS A 3 -1.23 13.24 32.32
CA LYS A 3 -0.71 12.89 30.99
C LYS A 3 -0.12 14.08 30.26
N GLN A 4 -0.77 15.23 30.35
CA GLN A 4 -0.33 16.47 29.71
C GLN A 4 1.01 16.97 30.28
N ILE A 5 1.14 17.00 31.59
CA ILE A 5 2.38 17.44 32.28
C ILE A 5 3.56 16.56 31.85
N LEU A 6 3.38 15.24 31.80
CA LEU A 6 4.43 14.31 31.37
C LEU A 6 4.82 14.52 29.90
N THR A 7 3.86 14.76 29.03
CA THR A 7 4.13 15.01 27.62
C THR A 7 4.86 16.33 27.43
N GLU A 8 4.41 17.41 28.07
CA GLU A 8 5.04 18.72 28.02
C GLU A 8 6.48 18.68 28.60
N LEU A 9 6.70 17.95 29.69
CA LEU A 9 8.03 17.74 30.25
C LEU A 9 8.98 17.06 29.26
N MET A 10 8.48 16.00 28.57
CA MET A 10 9.28 15.23 27.59
C MET A 10 9.46 15.99 26.28
N ASP A 11 8.63 16.99 26.01
CA ASP A 11 8.72 17.87 24.85
C ASP A 11 9.77 19.00 25.04
N ASP A 12 10.19 19.26 26.25
CA ASP A 12 11.24 20.23 26.53
C ASP A 12 12.57 19.81 25.87
N LYS A 13 13.24 20.76 25.22
CA LYS A 13 14.56 20.53 24.56
C LYS A 13 15.65 20.09 25.51
N ALA A 14 15.53 20.45 26.78
CA ALA A 14 16.50 20.11 27.84
C ALA A 14 16.22 18.74 28.46
N TYR A 15 15.08 18.09 28.11
CA TYR A 15 14.74 16.81 28.69
C TYR A 15 15.65 15.69 28.14
N VAL A 16 16.19 14.91 29.06
CA VAL A 16 16.98 13.71 28.73
C VAL A 16 16.18 12.47 29.11
N PRO A 17 16.05 11.47 28.21
CA PRO A 17 15.31 10.25 28.51
C PRO A 17 15.77 9.55 29.79
N MET A 18 14.84 9.33 30.72
CA MET A 18 15.13 8.80 32.05
C MET A 18 14.15 7.67 32.44
N LYS A 19 14.53 6.86 33.42
CA LYS A 19 13.70 5.76 33.90
C LYS A 19 12.53 6.27 34.76
N ALA A 20 11.47 5.46 34.91
CA ALA A 20 10.30 5.82 35.72
C ALA A 20 10.67 6.20 37.17
N LYS A 21 11.70 5.56 37.76
CA LYS A 21 12.20 5.93 39.09
C LYS A 21 12.82 7.33 39.12
N GLU A 22 13.55 7.73 38.11
CA GLU A 22 14.18 9.04 37.96
C GLU A 22 13.11 10.10 37.70
N LEU A 23 12.10 9.80 36.86
CA LEU A 23 10.91 10.64 36.65
C LEU A 23 10.16 10.89 37.95
N ALA A 24 9.95 9.83 38.76
CA ALA A 24 9.25 9.94 40.03
C ALA A 24 9.99 10.87 40.99
N ILE A 25 11.34 10.88 40.98
CA ILE A 25 12.18 11.78 41.78
C ILE A 25 12.06 13.20 41.25
N LEU A 26 12.21 13.42 39.94
CA LEU A 26 12.13 14.72 39.28
C LEU A 26 10.78 15.40 39.54
N LEU A 27 9.69 14.63 39.51
CA LEU A 27 8.31 15.11 39.71
C LEU A 27 7.87 15.09 41.19
N ASN A 28 8.78 14.80 42.15
CA ASN A 28 8.48 14.67 43.57
C ASN A 28 7.28 13.73 43.89
N ILE A 29 7.15 12.62 43.13
CA ILE A 29 6.06 11.65 43.30
C ILE A 29 6.41 10.72 44.49
N PRO A 30 5.56 10.66 45.53
CA PRO A 30 5.79 9.78 46.67
C PRO A 30 5.73 8.31 46.29
N LYS A 31 6.35 7.41 47.07
CA LYS A 31 6.43 5.98 46.79
C LYS A 31 5.07 5.33 46.62
N SER A 32 4.04 5.80 47.33
CA SER A 32 2.65 5.29 47.25
C SER A 32 1.94 5.60 45.95
N GLN A 33 2.42 6.58 45.16
CA GLN A 33 1.81 6.96 43.86
C GLN A 33 2.68 6.56 42.66
N ARG A 34 3.69 5.71 42.84
CA ARG A 34 4.56 5.28 41.73
C ARG A 34 3.87 4.28 40.80
N GLU A 35 2.94 3.50 41.32
CA GLU A 35 2.09 2.62 40.49
C GLU A 35 1.21 3.44 39.56
N ASP A 36 0.57 4.49 40.06
CA ASP A 36 -0.21 5.45 39.25
C ASP A 36 0.67 6.08 38.15
N LEU A 37 1.92 6.43 38.45
CA LEU A 37 2.85 6.96 37.45
C LEU A 37 3.13 5.94 36.35
N MET A 38 3.36 4.66 36.70
CA MET A 38 3.59 3.60 35.73
C MET A 38 2.37 3.41 34.85
N GLU A 39 1.16 3.34 35.39
CA GLU A 39 -0.08 3.26 34.61
C GLU A 39 -0.23 4.41 33.61
N VAL A 40 0.10 5.64 34.03
CA VAL A 40 0.04 6.81 33.16
C VAL A 40 1.10 6.76 32.06
N LEU A 41 2.33 6.30 32.37
CA LEU A 41 3.39 6.15 31.40
C LEU A 41 3.04 5.06 30.37
N ASP A 42 2.54 3.91 30.83
CA ASP A 42 2.14 2.81 29.96
C ASP A 42 0.97 3.23 29.05
N ALA A 43 0.01 3.97 29.58
CA ALA A 43 -1.07 4.54 28.78
C ALA A 43 -0.58 5.54 27.71
N LEU A 44 0.42 6.37 28.05
CA LEU A 44 1.01 7.32 27.09
C LEU A 44 1.83 6.62 26.00
N VAL A 45 2.51 5.53 26.33
CA VAL A 45 3.21 4.68 25.35
C VAL A 45 2.19 3.99 24.44
N ALA A 46 1.12 3.42 25.00
CA ALA A 46 0.04 2.81 24.24
C ALA A 46 -0.70 3.81 23.32
N GLU A 47 -0.74 5.08 23.70
CA GLU A 47 -1.28 6.17 22.87
C GLU A 47 -0.27 6.67 21.82
N GLY A 48 0.96 6.16 21.81
CA GLY A 48 2.02 6.62 20.91
C GLY A 48 2.52 8.04 21.18
N ARG A 49 2.18 8.62 22.34
CA ARG A 49 2.56 10.00 22.72
C ARG A 49 3.96 10.12 23.27
N ILE A 50 4.45 9.06 23.91
CA ILE A 50 5.82 8.93 24.37
C ILE A 50 6.38 7.56 23.96
N GLY A 51 7.71 7.43 23.95
CA GLY A 51 8.38 6.16 23.68
C GLY A 51 9.17 5.67 24.88
N VAL A 52 9.50 4.38 24.87
CA VAL A 52 10.36 3.76 25.87
C VAL A 52 11.54 3.06 25.18
N SER A 53 12.75 3.29 25.66
CA SER A 53 13.96 2.63 25.16
C SER A 53 14.09 1.20 25.68
N LYS A 54 14.97 0.39 25.02
CA LYS A 54 15.39 -0.94 25.50
C LYS A 54 15.87 -0.96 26.97
N LYS A 55 16.35 0.15 27.46
CA LYS A 55 16.85 0.31 28.84
C LYS A 55 15.77 0.81 29.81
N GLY A 56 14.51 0.89 29.38
CA GLY A 56 13.38 1.38 30.18
C GLY A 56 13.41 2.87 30.45
N LYS A 57 14.00 3.68 29.55
CA LYS A 57 13.99 5.14 29.63
C LYS A 57 12.84 5.69 28.78
N TYR A 58 12.07 6.60 29.34
CA TYR A 58 10.94 7.28 28.70
C TYR A 58 11.36 8.61 28.09
N GLY A 59 10.75 8.98 26.97
CA GLY A 59 11.02 10.25 26.28
C GLY A 59 10.06 10.47 25.11
N LYS A 60 10.36 11.46 24.26
CA LYS A 60 9.55 11.71 23.05
C LYS A 60 9.38 10.45 22.23
N ALA A 61 8.18 10.23 21.71
CA ALA A 61 7.88 9.12 20.82
C ALA A 61 8.85 9.06 19.63
N GLU A 62 9.14 10.21 19.02
CA GLU A 62 10.03 10.34 17.86
C GLU A 62 11.47 9.86 18.15
N THR A 63 11.95 9.99 19.39
CA THR A 63 13.30 9.56 19.79
C THR A 63 13.48 8.04 19.77
N PHE A 64 12.39 7.29 19.89
CA PHE A 64 12.38 5.83 19.97
C PHE A 64 11.54 5.20 18.85
N SER A 65 11.24 5.98 17.83
CA SER A 65 10.45 5.54 16.68
C SER A 65 11.32 4.91 15.61
N VAL A 66 10.71 4.02 14.85
CA VAL A 66 11.28 3.42 13.65
C VAL A 66 10.31 3.59 12.49
N ASN A 67 10.83 3.64 11.27
CA ASN A 67 10.02 3.75 10.07
C ASN A 67 9.87 2.38 9.41
N GLY A 68 8.72 2.15 8.79
CA GLY A 68 8.47 0.90 8.06
C GLY A 68 7.26 1.02 7.15
N ILE A 69 6.94 -0.08 6.49
CA ILE A 69 5.79 -0.20 5.59
C ILE A 69 4.68 -0.96 6.30
N PHE A 70 3.50 -0.35 6.37
CA PHE A 70 2.33 -0.92 7.00
C PHE A 70 1.60 -1.88 6.06
N SER A 71 1.35 -3.11 6.50
CA SER A 71 0.51 -4.09 5.82
C SER A 71 -0.74 -4.34 6.64
N GLY A 72 -1.89 -3.89 6.13
CA GLY A 72 -3.18 -4.06 6.77
C GLY A 72 -3.69 -5.50 6.74
N HIS A 73 -4.60 -5.81 7.64
CA HIS A 73 -5.30 -7.08 7.70
C HIS A 73 -6.83 -6.84 7.74
N PRO A 74 -7.67 -7.70 7.12
CA PRO A 74 -9.13 -7.53 7.07
C PRO A 74 -9.82 -7.35 8.42
N LYS A 75 -9.19 -7.82 9.50
CA LYS A 75 -9.69 -7.68 10.88
C LYS A 75 -9.31 -6.37 11.56
N GLY A 76 -8.75 -5.38 10.82
CA GLY A 76 -8.42 -4.06 11.32
C GLY A 76 -7.03 -3.89 11.93
N PHE A 77 -6.36 -4.96 12.37
CA PHE A 77 -4.96 -4.91 12.78
C PHE A 77 -4.01 -4.90 11.59
N GLY A 78 -2.71 -4.71 11.82
CA GLY A 78 -1.71 -4.80 10.76
C GLY A 78 -0.34 -5.19 11.24
N PHE A 79 0.62 -5.16 10.31
CA PHE A 79 2.02 -5.42 10.55
C PHE A 79 2.86 -4.32 9.93
N VAL A 80 3.98 -3.98 10.54
CA VAL A 80 4.94 -3.04 9.97
C VAL A 80 6.25 -3.77 9.72
N THR A 81 6.64 -3.81 8.47
CA THR A 81 7.95 -4.30 8.03
C THR A 81 8.96 -3.18 8.20
N VAL A 82 9.93 -3.37 9.10
CA VAL A 82 10.99 -2.41 9.41
C VAL A 82 12.30 -2.92 8.82
N GLU A 83 13.00 -2.06 8.08
CA GLU A 83 14.29 -2.41 7.50
C GLU A 83 15.32 -2.79 8.59
N GLY A 84 16.01 -3.91 8.40
CA GLY A 84 16.99 -4.44 9.37
C GLY A 84 16.39 -5.21 10.55
N MET A 85 15.09 -5.48 10.55
CA MET A 85 14.42 -6.38 11.49
C MET A 85 14.03 -7.69 10.81
N ASP A 86 14.31 -8.83 11.45
CA ASP A 86 13.99 -10.16 10.92
C ASP A 86 12.49 -10.48 10.93
N ARG A 87 11.69 -9.74 11.68
CA ARG A 87 10.27 -9.98 11.87
C ARG A 87 9.49 -8.67 11.87
N ASP A 88 8.29 -8.74 11.30
CA ASP A 88 7.34 -7.64 11.30
C ASP A 88 6.84 -7.32 12.72
N VAL A 89 6.57 -6.04 12.93
CA VAL A 89 6.00 -5.51 14.18
C VAL A 89 4.48 -5.58 14.07
N PHE A 90 3.84 -6.25 15.03
CA PHE A 90 2.38 -6.31 15.12
C PHE A 90 1.80 -4.98 15.60
N ILE A 91 0.78 -4.49 14.91
CA ILE A 91 0.05 -3.25 15.26
C ILE A 91 -1.41 -3.62 15.54
N PRO A 92 -1.87 -3.52 16.79
CA PRO A 92 -3.27 -3.73 17.13
C PRO A 92 -4.22 -2.77 16.41
N GLU A 93 -5.47 -3.16 16.22
CA GLU A 93 -6.49 -2.39 15.50
C GLU A 93 -6.65 -0.96 16.04
N ASP A 94 -6.68 -0.80 17.37
CA ASP A 94 -6.81 0.48 18.06
C ASP A 94 -5.57 1.39 17.98
N ARG A 95 -4.47 0.89 17.38
CA ARG A 95 -3.15 1.54 17.30
C ARG A 95 -2.64 1.74 15.89
N THR A 96 -3.45 1.43 14.88
CA THR A 96 -3.11 1.64 13.46
C THR A 96 -3.15 3.10 13.04
N GLY A 97 -3.83 3.95 13.84
CA GLY A 97 -4.00 5.38 13.51
C GLY A 97 -4.77 5.59 12.22
N GLN A 98 -4.16 6.30 11.28
CA GLN A 98 -4.69 6.57 9.94
C GLN A 98 -3.99 5.74 8.86
N ALA A 99 -3.18 4.75 9.25
CA ALA A 99 -2.40 3.95 8.31
C ALA A 99 -3.31 3.03 7.49
N LEU A 100 -3.14 3.08 6.19
CA LEU A 100 -3.73 2.16 5.23
C LEU A 100 -2.66 1.20 4.69
N ASN A 101 -3.12 0.12 4.04
CA ASN A 101 -2.22 -0.88 3.48
C ASN A 101 -1.22 -0.27 2.48
N GLY A 102 0.06 -0.53 2.68
CA GLY A 102 1.17 -0.02 1.86
C GLY A 102 1.78 1.28 2.36
N ASP A 103 1.15 1.97 3.31
CA ASP A 103 1.64 3.27 3.80
C ASP A 103 3.00 3.17 4.46
N ARG A 104 3.81 4.20 4.24
CA ARG A 104 5.04 4.40 4.98
C ARG A 104 4.73 5.09 6.31
N VAL A 105 5.00 4.40 7.39
CA VAL A 105 4.63 4.83 8.73
C VAL A 105 5.83 4.96 9.66
N GLN A 106 5.66 5.80 10.68
CA GLN A 106 6.53 5.89 11.83
C GLN A 106 5.82 5.24 13.02
N ILE A 107 6.48 4.28 13.65
CA ILE A 107 5.94 3.54 14.79
C ILE A 107 6.84 3.67 16.01
N VAL A 108 6.24 3.57 17.20
CA VAL A 108 6.94 3.36 18.46
C VAL A 108 6.81 1.90 18.85
N MET A 109 7.93 1.30 19.19
CA MET A 109 7.97 -0.08 19.69
C MET A 109 7.57 -0.12 21.14
N GLU A 110 6.58 -0.93 21.51
CA GLU A 110 6.21 -1.16 22.91
C GLU A 110 7.03 -2.30 23.52
N ASN A 111 7.28 -3.33 22.73
CA ASN A 111 8.15 -4.43 23.10
C ASN A 111 8.92 -4.95 21.88
N GLU A 112 10.06 -5.58 22.11
CA GLU A 112 10.96 -6.08 21.07
C GLU A 112 10.72 -7.54 20.68
N GLY A 113 9.66 -8.16 21.19
CA GLY A 113 9.33 -9.54 20.87
C GLY A 113 10.34 -10.57 21.38
N ARG A 114 10.75 -10.48 22.66
CA ARG A 114 11.65 -11.48 23.28
C ARG A 114 10.87 -12.72 23.71
N GLU A 115 11.55 -13.87 23.76
CA GLU A 115 11.04 -15.13 24.33
C GLU A 115 9.73 -15.66 23.70
N GLY A 116 9.62 -15.62 22.36
CA GLY A 116 8.46 -16.16 21.65
C GLY A 116 7.26 -15.20 21.57
N ARG A 117 7.35 -14.00 22.15
CA ARG A 117 6.36 -12.94 21.97
C ARG A 117 6.67 -12.16 20.70
N ARG A 118 5.64 -11.75 19.96
CA ARG A 118 5.79 -10.86 18.80
C ARG A 118 6.14 -9.45 19.28
N ALA A 119 6.94 -8.73 18.47
CA ALA A 119 7.13 -7.31 18.65
C ALA A 119 5.79 -6.61 18.42
N GLU A 120 5.45 -5.67 19.29
CA GLU A 120 4.26 -4.83 19.19
C GLU A 120 4.63 -3.37 19.15
N GLY A 121 3.84 -2.58 18.43
CA GLY A 121 4.05 -1.15 18.29
C GLY A 121 2.76 -0.38 18.05
N THR A 122 2.90 0.93 18.02
CA THR A 122 1.83 1.90 17.75
C THR A 122 2.25 2.82 16.62
N VAL A 123 1.38 3.03 15.64
CA VAL A 123 1.60 4.03 14.60
C VAL A 123 1.40 5.41 15.20
N ILE A 124 2.46 6.24 15.16
CA ILE A 124 2.42 7.62 15.65
C ILE A 124 2.21 8.63 14.53
N ARG A 125 2.62 8.28 13.31
CA ARG A 125 2.45 9.12 12.13
C ARG A 125 2.48 8.29 10.85
N VAL A 126 1.66 8.65 9.89
CA VAL A 126 1.81 8.25 8.50
C VAL A 126 2.75 9.28 7.84
N LEU A 127 3.83 8.80 7.25
CA LEU A 127 4.84 9.61 6.57
C LEU A 127 4.46 9.84 5.12
N GLU A 128 3.89 8.80 4.49
CA GLU A 128 3.49 8.80 3.10
C GLU A 128 2.37 7.78 2.89
N HIS A 129 1.29 8.19 2.23
CA HIS A 129 0.22 7.28 1.84
C HIS A 129 0.56 6.63 0.50
N ALA A 130 0.55 5.30 0.46
CA ALA A 130 0.82 4.54 -0.76
C ALA A 130 -0.33 4.65 -1.77
N ASN A 131 -1.55 4.75 -1.27
CA ASN A 131 -2.75 4.79 -2.10
C ASN A 131 -3.57 6.03 -1.76
N GLN A 132 -3.75 6.90 -2.74
CA GLN A 132 -4.66 8.05 -2.66
C GLN A 132 -6.04 7.70 -3.20
N GLU A 133 -6.15 6.60 -3.93
CA GLU A 133 -7.38 6.13 -4.55
C GLU A 133 -7.67 4.69 -4.12
N VAL A 134 -8.95 4.39 -3.98
CA VAL A 134 -9.46 3.08 -3.58
C VAL A 134 -10.47 2.63 -4.61
N ILE A 135 -10.29 1.43 -5.14
CA ILE A 135 -11.25 0.79 -6.04
C ILE A 135 -12.13 -0.13 -5.23
N GLY A 136 -13.42 -0.07 -5.49
CA GLY A 136 -14.37 -0.86 -4.75
C GLY A 136 -15.80 -0.77 -5.27
N TYR A 137 -16.66 -1.38 -4.51
CA TYR A 137 -18.09 -1.47 -4.77
C TYR A 137 -18.83 -0.34 -4.05
N TYR A 138 -19.62 0.46 -4.78
CA TYR A 138 -20.40 1.54 -4.21
C TYR A 138 -21.76 1.07 -3.71
N GLN A 139 -22.11 1.46 -2.50
CA GLN A 139 -23.41 1.26 -1.86
C GLN A 139 -24.01 2.59 -1.48
N LYS A 140 -25.10 2.98 -2.14
CA LYS A 140 -25.81 4.24 -1.92
C LYS A 140 -26.78 4.14 -0.75
N ASN A 141 -26.82 5.16 0.08
CA ASN A 141 -27.81 5.39 1.13
C ASN A 141 -28.53 6.74 0.89
N LYS A 142 -29.45 7.11 1.80
CA LYS A 142 -30.11 8.41 1.75
C LYS A 142 -29.12 9.51 2.16
N GLY A 143 -28.72 10.36 1.21
CA GLY A 143 -27.82 11.51 1.43
C GLY A 143 -26.34 11.19 1.60
N PHE A 144 -25.91 9.93 1.44
CA PHE A 144 -24.50 9.52 1.47
C PHE A 144 -24.31 8.12 0.87
N GLY A 145 -23.09 7.64 0.81
CA GLY A 145 -22.80 6.27 0.42
C GLY A 145 -21.50 5.75 1.01
N PHE A 146 -21.18 4.50 0.69
CA PHE A 146 -19.93 3.88 1.05
C PHE A 146 -19.31 3.20 -0.16
N VAL A 147 -18.00 3.26 -0.26
CA VAL A 147 -17.24 2.38 -1.15
C VAL A 147 -16.61 1.29 -0.30
N ILE A 148 -16.98 0.04 -0.60
CA ILE A 148 -16.42 -1.16 0.01
C ILE A 148 -15.19 -1.53 -0.81
N PRO A 149 -13.96 -1.44 -0.26
CA PRO A 149 -12.74 -1.70 -1.01
C PRO A 149 -12.65 -3.15 -1.53
N ASP A 150 -12.16 -3.33 -2.76
CA ASP A 150 -11.84 -4.66 -3.29
C ASP A 150 -10.61 -5.25 -2.58
N ASN A 151 -9.66 -4.39 -2.22
CA ASN A 151 -8.51 -4.79 -1.45
C ASN A 151 -8.90 -5.02 0.02
N GLN A 152 -9.04 -6.28 0.41
CA GLN A 152 -9.40 -6.68 1.77
C GLN A 152 -8.41 -6.23 2.85
N LYS A 153 -7.19 -5.82 2.47
CA LYS A 153 -6.22 -5.25 3.40
C LYS A 153 -6.57 -3.82 3.83
N ILE A 154 -7.54 -3.19 3.16
CA ILE A 154 -8.18 -1.94 3.58
C ILE A 154 -9.46 -2.33 4.32
N ALA A 155 -9.36 -2.43 5.65
CA ALA A 155 -10.44 -2.98 6.47
C ALA A 155 -11.67 -2.06 6.61
N ALA A 156 -11.53 -0.77 6.31
CA ALA A 156 -12.59 0.21 6.49
C ALA A 156 -13.23 0.60 5.15
N ASP A 157 -14.58 0.67 5.14
CA ASP A 157 -15.31 1.27 4.03
C ASP A 157 -15.02 2.76 3.95
N VAL A 158 -14.95 3.30 2.73
CA VAL A 158 -14.77 4.74 2.49
C VAL A 158 -16.12 5.42 2.47
N PHE A 159 -16.32 6.40 3.34
CA PHE A 159 -17.54 7.22 3.38
C PHE A 159 -17.54 8.23 2.22
N ILE A 160 -18.65 8.29 1.50
CA ILE A 160 -18.86 9.22 0.39
C ILE A 160 -19.99 10.18 0.77
N PRO A 161 -19.68 11.47 0.99
CA PRO A 161 -20.69 12.48 1.30
C PRO A 161 -21.68 12.70 0.14
N GLU A 162 -22.80 13.31 0.46
CA GLU A 162 -23.80 13.76 -0.53
C GLU A 162 -23.16 14.68 -1.58
N GLY A 163 -23.47 14.45 -2.84
CA GLY A 163 -22.93 15.23 -3.97
C GLY A 163 -21.51 14.88 -4.39
N LYS A 164 -20.85 13.93 -3.70
CA LYS A 164 -19.53 13.42 -4.04
C LYS A 164 -19.56 12.02 -4.69
N ASP A 165 -20.75 11.56 -5.04
CA ASP A 165 -20.98 10.23 -5.60
C ASP A 165 -20.95 10.20 -7.14
N MET A 166 -20.68 11.30 -7.83
CA MET A 166 -20.63 11.40 -9.30
C MET A 166 -21.85 10.76 -9.99
N GLY A 167 -23.01 10.69 -9.29
CA GLY A 167 -24.22 10.02 -9.79
C GLY A 167 -24.16 8.50 -9.75
N ALA A 168 -23.20 7.91 -9.08
CA ALA A 168 -23.12 6.45 -8.90
C ALA A 168 -24.35 5.91 -8.18
N VAL A 169 -24.75 4.69 -8.54
CA VAL A 169 -25.79 3.93 -7.89
C VAL A 169 -25.24 2.66 -7.24
N THR A 170 -25.99 2.08 -6.32
CA THR A 170 -25.60 0.80 -5.70
C THR A 170 -25.34 -0.24 -6.80
N GLY A 171 -24.21 -0.90 -6.76
CA GLY A 171 -23.79 -1.87 -7.77
C GLY A 171 -22.70 -1.36 -8.69
N HIS A 172 -22.40 -0.08 -8.69
CA HIS A 172 -21.26 0.43 -9.46
C HIS A 172 -19.93 0.05 -8.82
N LYS A 173 -19.00 -0.39 -9.65
CA LYS A 173 -17.56 -0.38 -9.39
C LYS A 173 -17.04 1.02 -9.63
N VAL A 174 -16.31 1.55 -8.68
CA VAL A 174 -15.88 2.95 -8.70
C VAL A 174 -14.43 3.09 -8.24
N VAL A 175 -13.81 4.17 -8.67
CA VAL A 175 -12.57 4.69 -8.09
C VAL A 175 -12.95 5.84 -7.17
N ALA A 176 -12.62 5.72 -5.90
CA ALA A 176 -12.81 6.76 -4.90
C ALA A 176 -11.46 7.36 -4.51
N ARG A 177 -11.31 8.67 -4.66
CA ARG A 177 -10.17 9.41 -4.14
C ARG A 177 -10.39 9.75 -2.69
N LEU A 178 -9.41 9.43 -1.84
CA LEU A 178 -9.47 9.71 -0.41
C LEU A 178 -9.20 11.21 -0.16
N THR A 179 -10.12 11.85 0.56
CA THR A 179 -9.99 13.24 1.03
C THR A 179 -9.62 13.30 2.51
N ASP A 180 -9.93 12.25 3.25
CA ASP A 180 -9.55 12.05 4.64
C ASP A 180 -9.27 10.54 4.86
N PHE A 181 -8.15 10.23 5.46
CA PHE A 181 -7.71 8.85 5.68
C PHE A 181 -8.32 8.20 6.93
N GLY A 182 -9.20 8.92 7.61
CA GLY A 182 -9.87 8.42 8.80
C GLY A 182 -9.00 8.43 10.05
N GLY A 183 -9.25 7.49 10.97
CA GLY A 183 -8.51 7.36 12.23
C GLY A 183 -9.26 6.56 13.27
N LYS A 184 -8.83 6.64 14.53
CA LYS A 184 -9.28 5.81 15.65
C LYS A 184 -10.82 5.70 15.83
N SER A 185 -11.58 6.70 15.38
CA SER A 185 -13.06 6.75 15.52
C SER A 185 -13.76 7.28 14.28
N LYS A 186 -13.02 7.47 13.17
CA LYS A 186 -13.54 8.04 11.94
C LYS A 186 -13.17 7.12 10.77
N LYS A 187 -14.15 6.74 9.95
CA LYS A 187 -13.90 6.04 8.70
C LYS A 187 -13.19 6.98 7.71
N PRO A 188 -12.41 6.44 6.76
CA PRO A 188 -11.90 7.21 5.63
C PRO A 188 -13.06 7.88 4.89
N GLU A 189 -12.82 9.09 4.37
CA GLU A 189 -13.76 9.84 3.56
C GLU A 189 -13.16 10.11 2.19
N GLY A 190 -13.98 10.08 1.15
CA GLY A 190 -13.54 10.30 -0.21
C GLY A 190 -14.62 10.81 -1.13
N GLU A 191 -14.26 11.00 -2.38
CA GLU A 191 -15.16 11.33 -3.48
C GLU A 191 -14.98 10.34 -4.62
N ILE A 192 -16.05 9.97 -5.29
CA ILE A 192 -15.97 9.15 -6.49
C ILE A 192 -15.41 10.02 -7.62
N VAL A 193 -14.33 9.56 -8.24
CA VAL A 193 -13.66 10.25 -9.36
C VAL A 193 -13.87 9.53 -10.68
N GLU A 194 -14.27 8.24 -10.62
CA GLU A 194 -14.52 7.44 -11.82
C GLU A 194 -15.53 6.32 -11.53
N ILE A 195 -16.40 6.03 -12.50
CA ILE A 195 -17.32 4.88 -12.50
C ILE A 195 -16.84 3.92 -13.58
N LEU A 196 -16.36 2.74 -13.16
CA LEU A 196 -15.82 1.71 -14.06
C LEU A 196 -16.91 0.90 -14.77
N GLY A 197 -18.12 0.84 -14.20
CA GLY A 197 -19.27 0.10 -14.70
C GLY A 197 -20.10 -0.50 -13.58
N HIS A 198 -21.15 -1.21 -13.92
CA HIS A 198 -21.94 -1.97 -12.94
C HIS A 198 -21.33 -3.36 -12.74
N ILE A 199 -21.43 -3.93 -11.55
CA ILE A 199 -20.88 -5.25 -11.21
C ILE A 199 -21.38 -6.39 -12.12
N ASN A 200 -22.55 -6.18 -12.77
CA ASN A 200 -23.13 -7.13 -13.72
C ASN A 200 -22.70 -6.87 -15.16
N ASP A 201 -21.96 -5.81 -15.45
CA ASP A 201 -21.51 -5.49 -16.80
C ASP A 201 -20.26 -6.32 -17.11
N ALA A 202 -20.22 -6.90 -18.32
CA ALA A 202 -19.09 -7.70 -18.77
C ALA A 202 -17.81 -6.84 -18.82
N GLY A 203 -16.73 -7.35 -18.25
CA GLY A 203 -15.41 -6.69 -18.27
C GLY A 203 -15.15 -5.69 -17.15
N THR A 204 -16.16 -5.32 -16.34
CA THR A 204 -15.98 -4.40 -15.20
C THR A 204 -15.01 -4.96 -14.15
N ASP A 205 -15.01 -6.26 -13.94
CA ASP A 205 -14.07 -6.96 -13.06
C ASP A 205 -12.63 -6.85 -13.57
N ILE A 206 -12.42 -7.06 -14.87
CA ILE A 206 -11.10 -6.92 -15.52
C ILE A 206 -10.64 -5.48 -15.42
N LEU A 207 -11.50 -4.51 -15.77
CA LEU A 207 -11.17 -3.09 -15.72
C LEU A 207 -10.79 -2.65 -14.30
N SER A 208 -11.49 -3.15 -13.27
CA SER A 208 -11.16 -2.85 -11.87
C SER A 208 -9.77 -3.37 -11.48
N ILE A 209 -9.35 -4.53 -12.01
CA ILE A 209 -8.00 -5.07 -11.78
C ILE A 209 -6.96 -4.22 -12.52
N VAL A 210 -7.20 -3.88 -13.79
CA VAL A 210 -6.31 -3.02 -14.58
C VAL A 210 -6.05 -1.71 -13.84
N ARG A 211 -7.11 -1.07 -13.35
CA ARG A 211 -7.02 0.17 -12.56
C ARG A 211 -6.31 -0.01 -11.22
N ALA A 212 -6.58 -1.12 -10.51
CA ALA A 212 -5.97 -1.42 -9.21
C ALA A 212 -4.44 -1.57 -9.29
N TYR A 213 -3.93 -2.05 -10.42
CA TYR A 213 -2.50 -2.22 -10.66
C TYR A 213 -1.87 -1.06 -11.44
N GLY A 214 -2.66 -0.03 -11.77
CA GLY A 214 -2.17 1.12 -12.54
C GLY A 214 -1.67 0.74 -13.94
N LEU A 215 -2.24 -0.31 -14.52
CA LEU A 215 -1.88 -0.73 -15.87
C LEU A 215 -2.47 0.28 -16.88
N PRO A 216 -1.72 0.64 -17.93
CA PRO A 216 -2.22 1.51 -18.97
C PRO A 216 -3.34 0.80 -19.75
N GLU A 217 -4.43 1.51 -20.02
CA GLU A 217 -5.54 1.02 -20.85
C GLU A 217 -5.27 1.14 -22.34
N GLU A 218 -4.39 2.08 -22.68
CA GLU A 218 -3.96 2.34 -24.06
C GLU A 218 -2.45 2.24 -24.14
N PHE A 219 -1.94 1.80 -25.30
CA PHE A 219 -0.51 1.83 -25.55
C PHE A 219 -0.03 3.28 -25.68
N PRO A 220 1.18 3.62 -25.17
CA PRO A 220 1.80 4.91 -25.44
C PRO A 220 1.88 5.21 -26.93
N GLU A 221 1.77 6.50 -27.28
CA GLU A 221 1.78 6.96 -28.68
C GLU A 221 3.01 6.45 -29.44
N GLU A 222 4.19 6.45 -28.80
CA GLU A 222 5.44 5.92 -29.36
C GLU A 222 5.34 4.44 -29.74
N VAL A 223 4.63 3.65 -28.94
CA VAL A 223 4.41 2.21 -29.20
C VAL A 223 3.42 2.01 -30.36
N MET A 224 2.39 2.85 -30.43
CA MET A 224 1.43 2.83 -31.53
C MET A 224 2.08 3.26 -32.86
N GLU A 225 2.96 4.26 -32.83
CA GLU A 225 3.76 4.66 -33.98
C GLU A 225 4.67 3.50 -34.44
N GLN A 226 5.38 2.85 -33.53
CA GLN A 226 6.22 1.70 -33.85
C GLN A 226 5.40 0.51 -34.41
N ALA A 227 4.22 0.26 -33.82
CA ALA A 227 3.32 -0.77 -34.31
C ALA A 227 2.82 -0.46 -35.74
N GLY A 228 2.56 0.84 -36.03
CA GLY A 228 2.16 1.30 -37.36
C GLY A 228 3.27 1.19 -38.42
N LEU A 229 4.53 1.10 -38.00
CA LEU A 229 5.67 0.85 -38.90
C LEU A 229 5.88 -0.65 -39.18
N ALA A 230 5.22 -1.53 -38.43
CA ALA A 230 5.32 -2.97 -38.69
C ALA A 230 4.64 -3.29 -40.04
N PRO A 231 5.29 -4.09 -40.90
CA PRO A 231 4.71 -4.46 -42.16
C PRO A 231 3.45 -5.33 -41.96
N ASP A 232 2.39 -5.05 -42.72
CA ASP A 232 1.13 -5.81 -42.68
C ASP A 232 1.32 -7.26 -43.12
N GLU A 233 2.36 -7.53 -43.92
CA GLU A 233 2.68 -8.85 -44.42
C GLU A 233 4.10 -9.25 -44.02
N VAL A 234 4.23 -10.47 -43.47
CA VAL A 234 5.54 -11.06 -43.23
C VAL A 234 5.96 -11.80 -44.48
N TYR A 235 7.11 -11.41 -45.06
CA TYR A 235 7.69 -12.18 -46.14
C TYR A 235 8.01 -13.59 -45.69
N VAL A 236 7.41 -14.54 -46.35
CA VAL A 236 7.61 -15.96 -46.13
C VAL A 236 8.25 -16.54 -47.36
N PRO A 237 9.52 -16.96 -47.31
CA PRO A 237 10.15 -17.63 -48.47
C PRO A 237 9.36 -18.81 -48.95
N GLU A 238 9.33 -19.04 -50.26
CA GLU A 238 8.60 -20.16 -50.86
C GLU A 238 9.12 -21.52 -50.42
N THR A 239 10.39 -21.64 -50.05
CA THR A 239 10.99 -22.89 -49.58
C THR A 239 11.29 -22.83 -48.08
N PRO A 240 10.54 -23.61 -47.25
CA PRO A 240 10.83 -23.73 -45.82
C PRO A 240 12.17 -24.47 -45.63
N THR A 241 12.98 -23.97 -44.72
CA THR A 241 14.23 -24.64 -44.36
C THR A 241 14.08 -25.37 -43.02
N ALA A 242 14.61 -26.55 -42.89
CA ALA A 242 14.58 -27.33 -41.65
C ALA A 242 15.43 -26.71 -40.53
N ARG A 243 16.16 -25.65 -40.82
CA ARG A 243 17.06 -24.93 -39.86
C ARG A 243 16.52 -23.56 -39.41
N GLY A 244 15.37 -23.13 -39.91
CA GLY A 244 14.80 -21.84 -39.64
C GLY A 244 15.26 -20.74 -40.60
N TYR A 245 14.54 -19.60 -40.55
CA TYR A 245 14.87 -18.45 -41.38
C TYR A 245 16.25 -17.88 -41.02
N GLY A 246 17.03 -17.55 -42.02
CA GLY A 246 18.36 -16.95 -41.88
C GLY A 246 19.54 -17.91 -41.85
N ALA A 247 19.32 -19.24 -41.78
CA ALA A 247 20.42 -20.21 -41.88
C ALA A 247 20.88 -20.47 -43.31
N GLU A 248 20.01 -20.25 -44.30
CA GLU A 248 20.30 -20.47 -45.73
C GLU A 248 20.24 -19.19 -46.58
N TYR A 249 19.66 -18.10 -46.02
CA TYR A 249 19.63 -16.81 -46.71
C TYR A 249 20.91 -16.04 -46.37
N GLY A 250 21.64 -15.63 -47.41
CA GLY A 250 22.82 -14.82 -47.25
C GLY A 250 22.46 -13.44 -46.66
N LEU A 251 23.46 -12.75 -46.11
CA LEU A 251 23.30 -11.38 -45.62
C LEU A 251 22.69 -10.42 -46.66
N ASP A 252 22.81 -10.76 -47.94
CA ASP A 252 22.28 -9.98 -49.06
C ASP A 252 20.75 -10.05 -49.15
N ASP A 253 20.10 -11.17 -48.78
CA ASP A 253 18.64 -11.29 -48.75
C ASP A 253 18.03 -10.52 -47.59
N LEU A 254 18.71 -10.49 -46.44
CA LEU A 254 18.30 -9.67 -45.29
C LEU A 254 18.53 -8.16 -45.52
N GLN A 255 19.52 -7.81 -46.37
CA GLN A 255 19.79 -6.42 -46.75
C GLN A 255 18.78 -5.89 -47.78
N SER A 256 18.16 -6.75 -48.60
CA SER A 256 17.13 -6.38 -49.56
C SER A 256 15.76 -6.12 -48.91
N HIS A 257 15.58 -6.57 -47.66
CA HIS A 257 14.35 -6.40 -46.85
C HIS A 257 14.71 -5.87 -45.46
N PRO A 258 15.19 -4.64 -45.34
CA PRO A 258 15.62 -4.05 -44.07
C PRO A 258 14.50 -3.96 -43.04
N GLU A 259 13.23 -3.97 -43.46
CA GLU A 259 12.05 -3.98 -42.60
C GLU A 259 11.92 -5.25 -41.80
N TRP A 260 12.56 -6.36 -42.19
CA TRP A 260 12.49 -7.61 -41.41
C TRP A 260 13.59 -7.75 -40.40
N GLY A 261 14.54 -6.81 -40.35
CA GLY A 261 15.68 -6.73 -39.43
C GLY A 261 16.12 -8.08 -38.86
N GLY A 262 17.24 -8.37 -38.50
CA GLY A 262 17.74 -9.67 -38.02
C GLY A 262 16.83 -10.61 -37.19
N ASP A 263 15.53 -10.27 -37.07
CA ASP A 263 14.51 -10.95 -36.28
C ASP A 263 14.13 -12.33 -36.84
N LEU A 264 14.33 -12.61 -38.10
CA LEU A 264 14.08 -13.93 -38.67
C LEU A 264 15.29 -14.86 -38.51
N ALA A 265 16.47 -14.33 -38.23
CA ALA A 265 17.65 -15.13 -38.00
C ALA A 265 17.47 -15.99 -36.73
N GLY A 266 17.53 -17.31 -36.92
CA GLY A 266 17.35 -18.26 -35.84
C GLY A 266 15.91 -18.65 -35.49
N ARG A 267 14.90 -18.09 -36.17
CA ARG A 267 13.50 -18.54 -36.00
C ARG A 267 13.28 -19.86 -36.70
N LEU A 268 12.50 -20.74 -36.06
CA LEU A 268 12.15 -22.05 -36.62
C LEU A 268 10.97 -21.91 -37.57
N ASP A 269 11.06 -22.48 -38.79
CA ASP A 269 9.94 -22.54 -39.71
C ASP A 269 8.97 -23.67 -39.30
N LEU A 270 7.80 -23.31 -38.83
CA LEU A 270 6.76 -24.22 -38.36
C LEU A 270 5.62 -24.40 -39.35
N ARG A 271 5.72 -23.87 -40.58
CA ARG A 271 4.64 -23.93 -41.57
C ARG A 271 4.23 -25.36 -41.96
N SER A 272 5.13 -26.32 -41.85
CA SER A 272 4.86 -27.74 -42.09
C SER A 272 4.28 -28.47 -40.88
N LEU A 273 4.22 -27.82 -39.69
CA LEU A 273 3.67 -28.41 -38.49
C LEU A 273 2.21 -27.96 -38.27
N GLN A 274 1.36 -28.91 -37.92
CA GLN A 274 0.04 -28.56 -37.46
C GLN A 274 0.12 -28.01 -36.05
N THR A 275 -0.08 -26.70 -35.89
CA THR A 275 -0.12 -26.03 -34.60
C THR A 275 -1.54 -25.76 -34.18
N VAL A 276 -1.85 -26.00 -32.91
CA VAL A 276 -3.13 -25.67 -32.26
C VAL A 276 -2.86 -24.67 -31.17
N THR A 277 -3.51 -23.51 -31.22
CA THR A 277 -3.59 -22.60 -30.11
C THR A 277 -4.67 -23.05 -29.14
N ILE A 278 -4.37 -23.14 -27.86
CA ILE A 278 -5.33 -23.38 -26.80
C ILE A 278 -5.55 -22.02 -26.13
N ASP A 279 -6.75 -21.46 -26.32
CA ASP A 279 -7.19 -20.23 -25.65
C ASP A 279 -7.71 -20.55 -24.26
#